data_c7528f80471a24760b9bc2eaa2514846
#
_entry.id   c7528f80471a24760b9bc2eaa2514846
#
_cell.length_a   1.000
_cell.length_b   1.000
_cell.length_c   1.000
_cell.angle_alpha   90.00
_cell.angle_beta   90.00
_cell.angle_gamma   90.00
#
_symmetry.space_group_name_H-M   'P 1'
#
loop_
_entity.id
_entity.type
_entity.pdbx_description
1 polymer ?
#
loop_
_entity_poly.entity_id
_entity_poly.type
_entity_poly.pdbx_seq_one_letter_code
_entity_poly.pdbx_strand_id
1 'polypeptide(L)'
;RILNLVNNEGDGQAVYPKIIINAGKNSNTTIFEEFRVTGKGTNFINSVMNVFINQGANLEHVILDDYADNTYHIANIYAVQRKDSNFVSHNFSIGKKFARRDYNIELAEMGANCDLNGLYFASNEEHIDHHTTIEHMKNNCTSNEHYKGILGGKAVAVFNGRIHVHPDAQKTDAIQNNQNLLLSDDAIIHTKPELEIYADDVKCTHGATVGQLDDKAMFYLRARGLDTDGARRLLMRAYVGEIIEKISDDRIRNEMMDIVIAKLPKGEE
;
A
#
# COMPACT_ATOMS: atom_id res chain seq x y z
N ARG A 1 -16.00 9.96 1.25
CA ARG A 1 -15.61 8.82 2.09
C ARG A 1 -16.49 7.62 1.79
N ILE A 2 -15.91 6.43 1.69
CA ILE A 2 -16.60 5.14 1.56
C ILE A 2 -16.30 4.34 2.84
N LEU A 3 -17.32 3.84 3.52
CA LEU A 3 -17.15 2.99 4.69
C LEU A 3 -17.74 1.62 4.41
N ASN A 4 -16.89 0.60 4.37
CA ASN A 4 -17.26 -0.81 4.31
C ASN A 4 -17.29 -1.34 5.75
N LEU A 5 -18.47 -1.44 6.35
CA LEU A 5 -18.65 -1.90 7.72
C LEU A 5 -19.15 -3.35 7.74
N VAL A 6 -18.36 -4.24 8.32
CA VAL A 6 -18.74 -5.63 8.57
C VAL A 6 -18.86 -5.85 10.07
N ASN A 7 -20.03 -6.25 10.54
CA ASN A 7 -20.26 -6.61 11.94
C ASN A 7 -20.68 -8.07 12.05
N ASN A 8 -19.93 -8.88 12.79
CA ASN A 8 -20.19 -10.29 12.96
C ASN A 8 -20.05 -10.70 14.44
N GLU A 9 -21.17 -10.95 15.07
CA GLU A 9 -21.25 -11.45 16.46
C GLU A 9 -21.40 -12.98 16.56
N GLY A 10 -21.51 -13.66 15.40
CA GLY A 10 -21.72 -15.11 15.30
C GLY A 10 -20.52 -15.89 14.77
N ASP A 11 -20.78 -17.08 14.27
CA ASP A 11 -19.82 -17.91 13.53
C ASP A 11 -19.58 -17.33 12.13
N GLY A 12 -18.62 -17.83 11.39
CA GLY A 12 -18.09 -17.29 10.15
C GLY A 12 -19.06 -16.58 9.20
N GLN A 13 -18.67 -15.40 8.74
CA GLN A 13 -19.40 -14.60 7.76
C GLN A 13 -18.54 -14.34 6.53
N ALA A 14 -19.13 -14.43 5.34
CA ALA A 14 -18.48 -14.02 4.08
C ALA A 14 -19.23 -12.85 3.44
N VAL A 15 -18.47 -11.83 2.99
CA VAL A 15 -19.02 -10.66 2.28
C VAL A 15 -18.21 -10.38 1.01
N TYR A 16 -18.90 -9.89 -0.03
CA TYR A 16 -18.33 -9.72 -1.37
C TYR A 16 -18.61 -8.31 -1.89
N PRO A 17 -17.98 -7.26 -1.31
CA PRO A 17 -18.18 -5.89 -1.78
C PRO A 17 -17.68 -5.71 -3.20
N LYS A 18 -18.44 -5.01 -4.02
CA LYS A 18 -18.02 -4.58 -5.36
C LYS A 18 -18.21 -3.08 -5.50
N ILE A 19 -17.13 -2.39 -5.87
CA ILE A 19 -17.11 -0.95 -6.07
C ILE A 19 -16.70 -0.67 -7.52
N ILE A 20 -17.39 0.29 -8.15
CA ILE A 20 -17.03 0.81 -9.47
C ILE A 20 -16.83 2.31 -9.34
N ILE A 21 -15.64 2.79 -9.68
CA ILE A 21 -15.29 4.21 -9.72
C ILE A 21 -15.10 4.60 -11.17
N ASN A 22 -15.80 5.65 -11.59
CA ASN A 22 -15.61 6.24 -12.92
C ASN A 22 -15.29 7.72 -12.76
N ALA A 23 -13.99 8.06 -12.78
CA ALA A 23 -13.53 9.43 -12.79
C ALA A 23 -13.73 10.04 -14.19
N GLY A 24 -14.69 10.96 -14.31
CA GLY A 24 -15.03 11.59 -15.59
C GLY A 24 -13.88 12.43 -16.16
N LYS A 25 -13.97 12.75 -17.46
CA LYS A 25 -12.94 13.55 -18.14
C LYS A 25 -12.65 14.86 -17.39
N ASN A 26 -11.36 15.15 -17.17
CA ASN A 26 -10.85 16.35 -16.48
C ASN A 26 -11.40 16.51 -15.05
N SER A 27 -11.91 15.47 -14.43
CA SER A 27 -12.33 15.51 -13.02
C SER A 27 -11.14 15.50 -12.07
N ASN A 28 -11.34 16.02 -10.85
CA ASN A 28 -10.39 15.94 -9.77
C ASN A 28 -11.12 15.41 -8.53
N THR A 29 -10.68 14.26 -8.02
CA THR A 29 -11.42 13.52 -6.99
C THR A 29 -10.46 12.87 -6.02
N THR A 30 -10.73 13.04 -4.71
CA THR A 30 -10.09 12.28 -3.64
C THR A 30 -11.13 11.39 -2.98
N ILE A 31 -10.82 10.11 -2.84
CA ILE A 31 -11.67 9.12 -2.18
C ILE A 31 -10.90 8.55 -0.99
N PHE A 32 -11.52 8.61 0.18
CA PHE A 32 -11.05 7.87 1.35
C PHE A 32 -11.98 6.68 1.59
N GLU A 33 -11.44 5.48 1.45
CA GLU A 33 -12.13 4.21 1.68
C GLU A 33 -11.61 3.55 2.95
N GLU A 34 -12.54 3.06 3.75
CA GLU A 34 -12.26 2.31 4.97
C GLU A 34 -12.96 0.97 4.93
N PHE A 35 -12.22 -0.05 5.34
CA PHE A 35 -12.78 -1.33 5.76
C PHE A 35 -12.69 -1.43 7.27
N ARG A 36 -13.86 -1.49 7.94
CA ARG A 36 -13.97 -1.72 9.37
C ARG A 36 -14.69 -3.02 9.65
N VAL A 37 -14.06 -3.86 10.44
CA VAL A 37 -14.66 -5.11 10.90
C VAL A 37 -14.77 -5.07 12.40
N THR A 38 -15.97 -5.34 12.91
CA THR A 38 -16.28 -5.38 14.34
C THR A 38 -16.92 -6.73 14.69
N GLY A 39 -16.97 -7.03 15.99
CA GLY A 39 -17.48 -8.32 16.48
C GLY A 39 -16.37 -9.35 16.67
N LYS A 40 -16.74 -10.55 17.13
CA LYS A 40 -15.82 -11.62 17.55
C LYS A 40 -15.74 -12.79 16.54
N GLY A 41 -16.64 -12.82 15.59
CA GLY A 41 -16.73 -13.91 14.61
C GLY A 41 -15.61 -13.87 13.58
N THR A 42 -15.38 -14.99 12.92
CA THR A 42 -14.47 -15.08 11.79
C THR A 42 -15.09 -14.43 10.55
N ASN A 43 -14.35 -13.54 9.90
CA ASN A 43 -14.82 -12.82 8.72
C ASN A 43 -13.96 -13.16 7.51
N PHE A 44 -14.62 -13.42 6.38
CA PHE A 44 -14.01 -13.51 5.07
C PHE A 44 -14.56 -12.39 4.19
N ILE A 45 -13.67 -11.50 3.72
CA ILE A 45 -14.01 -10.42 2.81
C ILE A 45 -13.32 -10.72 1.47
N ASN A 46 -14.09 -10.74 0.38
CA ASN A 46 -13.52 -10.81 -0.96
C ASN A 46 -14.06 -9.64 -1.77
N SER A 47 -13.26 -8.57 -1.84
CA SER A 47 -13.66 -7.32 -2.47
C SER A 47 -13.10 -7.17 -3.87
N VAL A 48 -13.87 -6.53 -4.74
CA VAL A 48 -13.45 -6.17 -6.09
C VAL A 48 -13.73 -4.69 -6.34
N MET A 49 -12.73 -3.97 -6.82
CA MET A 49 -12.87 -2.59 -7.26
C MET A 49 -12.45 -2.45 -8.71
N ASN A 50 -13.31 -1.81 -9.52
CA ASN A 50 -12.97 -1.42 -10.88
C ASN A 50 -12.90 0.11 -10.95
N VAL A 51 -11.79 0.64 -11.45
CA VAL A 51 -11.50 2.07 -11.51
C VAL A 51 -11.26 2.47 -12.97
N PHE A 52 -12.06 3.39 -13.47
CA PHE A 52 -11.89 3.97 -14.80
C PHE A 52 -11.50 5.43 -14.64
N ILE A 53 -10.28 5.77 -15.06
CA ILE A 53 -9.75 7.13 -14.99
C ILE A 53 -9.69 7.69 -16.40
N ASN A 54 -10.67 8.55 -16.73
CA ASN A 54 -10.81 9.09 -18.07
C ASN A 54 -9.78 10.18 -18.36
N GLN A 55 -9.72 10.60 -19.63
CA GLN A 55 -8.76 11.59 -20.11
C GLN A 55 -8.66 12.83 -19.21
N GLY A 56 -7.43 13.17 -18.78
CA GLY A 56 -7.13 14.34 -17.96
C GLY A 56 -7.71 14.28 -16.55
N ALA A 57 -8.29 13.16 -16.13
CA ALA A 57 -8.81 13.00 -14.77
C ALA A 57 -7.69 12.76 -13.77
N ASN A 58 -7.85 13.32 -12.57
CA ASN A 58 -6.99 13.08 -11.41
C ASN A 58 -7.81 12.35 -10.34
N LEU A 59 -7.38 11.18 -9.96
CA LEU A 59 -7.99 10.40 -8.88
C LEU A 59 -6.95 10.05 -7.83
N GLU A 60 -7.18 10.50 -6.60
CA GLU A 60 -6.46 10.04 -5.43
C GLU A 60 -7.36 9.10 -4.61
N HIS A 61 -6.86 7.92 -4.29
CA HIS A 61 -7.59 6.92 -3.52
C HIS A 61 -6.76 6.48 -2.30
N VAL A 62 -7.27 6.80 -1.12
CA VAL A 62 -6.67 6.39 0.15
C VAL A 62 -7.49 5.23 0.72
N ILE A 63 -6.86 4.10 0.99
CA ILE A 63 -7.51 2.90 1.53
C ILE A 63 -6.92 2.59 2.90
N LEU A 64 -7.79 2.44 3.89
CA LEU A 64 -7.43 1.97 5.22
C LEU A 64 -8.12 0.64 5.51
N ASP A 65 -7.31 -0.35 5.82
CA ASP A 65 -7.77 -1.64 6.32
C ASP A 65 -7.65 -1.67 7.85
N ASP A 66 -8.77 -1.53 8.57
CA ASP A 66 -8.86 -1.61 10.04
C ASP A 66 -9.82 -2.72 10.46
N TYR A 67 -9.27 -3.92 10.71
CA TYR A 67 -10.04 -5.12 10.92
C TYR A 67 -10.00 -5.62 12.36
N ALA A 68 -10.96 -6.49 12.72
CA ALA A 68 -10.86 -7.36 13.90
C ALA A 68 -9.90 -8.55 13.65
N ASP A 69 -9.37 -9.15 14.72
CA ASP A 69 -8.27 -10.13 14.66
C ASP A 69 -8.54 -11.38 13.80
N ASN A 70 -9.81 -11.82 13.70
CA ASN A 70 -10.20 -13.01 12.93
C ASN A 70 -10.68 -12.67 11.51
N THR A 71 -10.01 -11.74 10.83
CA THR A 71 -10.40 -11.31 9.49
C THR A 71 -9.44 -11.83 8.43
N TYR A 72 -10.02 -12.39 7.38
CA TYR A 72 -9.36 -12.76 6.13
C TYR A 72 -9.90 -11.85 5.04
N HIS A 73 -9.04 -11.09 4.38
CA HIS A 73 -9.44 -10.20 3.29
C HIS A 73 -8.62 -10.49 2.03
N ILE A 74 -9.32 -10.76 0.92
CA ILE A 74 -8.74 -10.80 -0.43
C ILE A 74 -9.38 -9.66 -1.22
N ALA A 75 -8.56 -8.73 -1.69
CA ALA A 75 -8.99 -7.55 -2.43
C ALA A 75 -8.35 -7.50 -3.81
N ASN A 76 -9.15 -7.24 -4.84
CA ASN A 76 -8.67 -7.04 -6.20
C ASN A 76 -9.06 -5.65 -6.69
N ILE A 77 -8.09 -4.88 -7.16
CA ILE A 77 -8.28 -3.55 -7.73
C ILE A 77 -7.80 -3.58 -9.18
N TYR A 78 -8.71 -3.29 -10.09
CA TYR A 78 -8.45 -3.17 -11.52
C TYR A 78 -8.64 -1.71 -11.94
N ALA A 79 -7.58 -1.05 -12.43
CA ALA A 79 -7.66 0.32 -12.89
C ALA A 79 -7.23 0.44 -14.35
N VAL A 80 -7.99 1.23 -15.10
CA VAL A 80 -7.66 1.56 -16.50
C VAL A 80 -7.53 3.08 -16.64
N GLN A 81 -6.36 3.51 -17.05
CA GLN A 81 -6.01 4.92 -17.23
C GLN A 81 -6.04 5.33 -18.69
N ARG A 82 -6.77 6.39 -18.97
CA ARG A 82 -6.83 7.02 -20.28
C ARG A 82 -5.78 8.13 -20.40
N LYS A 83 -5.75 8.76 -21.58
CA LYS A 83 -4.78 9.78 -21.94
C LYS A 83 -4.62 10.88 -20.88
N ASP A 84 -3.37 11.22 -20.53
CA ASP A 84 -3.00 12.31 -19.62
C ASP A 84 -3.72 12.25 -18.26
N SER A 85 -4.13 11.05 -17.81
CA SER A 85 -4.77 10.86 -16.50
C SER A 85 -3.75 10.59 -15.41
N ASN A 86 -4.11 10.91 -14.17
CA ASN A 86 -3.29 10.69 -13.00
C ASN A 86 -4.05 9.85 -11.97
N PHE A 87 -3.44 8.74 -11.53
CA PHE A 87 -3.97 7.88 -10.48
C PHE A 87 -2.95 7.75 -9.35
N VAL A 88 -3.35 8.20 -8.16
CA VAL A 88 -2.55 8.03 -6.94
C VAL A 88 -3.34 7.13 -5.99
N SER A 89 -2.74 6.02 -5.57
CA SER A 89 -3.34 5.13 -4.57
C SER A 89 -2.45 5.00 -3.35
N HIS A 90 -3.03 5.20 -2.17
CA HIS A 90 -2.37 5.01 -0.88
C HIS A 90 -3.05 3.85 -0.15
N ASN A 91 -2.33 2.75 0.03
CA ASN A 91 -2.84 1.55 0.69
C ASN A 91 -2.21 1.37 2.07
N PHE A 92 -3.05 1.39 3.10
CA PHE A 92 -2.66 1.17 4.50
C PHE A 92 -3.25 -0.14 4.99
N SER A 93 -2.43 -1.19 5.06
CA SER A 93 -2.80 -2.51 5.57
C SER A 93 -2.22 -2.71 6.96
N ILE A 94 -3.10 -2.67 7.97
CA ILE A 94 -2.68 -2.76 9.36
C ILE A 94 -3.17 -4.07 9.95
N GLY A 95 -2.27 -4.97 10.14
CA GLY A 95 -2.25 -6.31 10.69
C GLY A 95 -3.55 -7.07 10.86
N LYS A 96 -3.60 -8.33 10.37
CA LYS A 96 -4.75 -9.24 10.63
C LYS A 96 -4.35 -10.67 10.30
N LYS A 97 -5.28 -11.58 10.53
CA LYS A 97 -4.99 -13.01 10.31
C LYS A 97 -4.43 -13.25 8.90
N PHE A 98 -5.11 -12.69 7.88
CA PHE A 98 -4.63 -12.73 6.51
C PHE A 98 -5.22 -11.56 5.71
N ALA A 99 -4.38 -10.81 5.02
CA ALA A 99 -4.81 -9.78 4.07
C ALA A 99 -4.00 -9.89 2.78
N ARG A 100 -4.70 -10.06 1.64
CA ARG A 100 -4.09 -10.02 0.32
C ARG A 100 -4.73 -8.93 -0.53
N ARG A 101 -3.90 -8.14 -1.22
CA ARG A 101 -4.36 -7.11 -2.14
C ARG A 101 -3.60 -7.19 -3.45
N ASP A 102 -4.37 -7.38 -4.52
CA ASP A 102 -3.86 -7.42 -5.89
C ASP A 102 -4.26 -6.12 -6.61
N TYR A 103 -3.28 -5.37 -7.10
CA TYR A 103 -3.46 -4.23 -8.00
C TYR A 103 -3.12 -4.64 -9.43
N ASN A 104 -4.03 -4.39 -10.34
CA ASN A 104 -3.84 -4.57 -11.79
C ASN A 104 -4.14 -3.24 -12.47
N ILE A 105 -3.11 -2.53 -12.90
CA ILE A 105 -3.21 -1.18 -13.45
C ILE A 105 -2.78 -1.19 -14.92
N GLU A 106 -3.65 -0.70 -15.78
CA GLU A 106 -3.36 -0.50 -17.20
C GLU A 106 -3.18 0.99 -17.50
N LEU A 107 -1.98 1.40 -17.91
CA LEU A 107 -1.71 2.71 -18.52
C LEU A 107 -2.02 2.58 -20.01
N ALA A 108 -3.34 2.56 -20.32
CA ALA A 108 -3.86 2.16 -21.62
C ALA A 108 -3.66 3.19 -22.73
N GLU A 109 -3.43 4.46 -22.37
CA GLU A 109 -3.21 5.56 -23.31
C GLU A 109 -2.01 6.41 -22.88
N MET A 110 -1.48 7.19 -23.83
CA MET A 110 -0.27 8.01 -23.63
C MET A 110 -0.39 9.04 -22.52
N GLY A 111 0.70 9.33 -21.84
CA GLY A 111 0.80 10.38 -20.83
C GLY A 111 0.10 10.04 -19.50
N ALA A 112 -0.30 8.80 -19.29
CA ALA A 112 -0.87 8.39 -18.01
C ALA A 112 0.22 8.29 -16.93
N ASN A 113 -0.10 8.76 -15.72
CA ASN A 113 0.76 8.66 -14.54
C ASN A 113 0.09 7.84 -13.44
N CYS A 114 0.85 6.92 -12.81
CA CYS A 114 0.39 6.08 -11.71
C CYS A 114 1.36 6.11 -10.53
N ASP A 115 0.88 6.51 -9.35
CA ASP A 115 1.63 6.42 -8.10
C ASP A 115 0.94 5.43 -7.15
N LEU A 116 1.61 4.31 -6.85
CA LEU A 116 1.15 3.35 -5.85
C LEU A 116 2.00 3.47 -4.58
N ASN A 117 1.40 3.89 -3.49
CA ASN A 117 2.05 4.02 -2.20
C ASN A 117 1.43 3.04 -1.21
N GLY A 118 2.24 2.18 -0.62
CA GLY A 118 1.77 1.18 0.32
C GLY A 118 2.49 1.27 1.67
N LEU A 119 1.73 1.11 2.74
CA LEU A 119 2.25 0.95 4.09
C LEU A 119 1.56 -0.24 4.74
N TYR A 120 2.35 -1.20 5.25
CA TYR A 120 1.80 -2.36 5.90
C TYR A 120 2.53 -2.68 7.20
N PHE A 121 1.72 -3.06 8.20
CA PHE A 121 2.20 -3.53 9.50
C PHE A 121 1.67 -4.92 9.76
N ALA A 122 2.56 -5.84 10.09
CA ALA A 122 2.21 -7.16 10.54
C ALA A 122 2.97 -7.50 11.83
N SER A 123 2.28 -8.11 12.77
CA SER A 123 2.85 -8.55 14.04
C SER A 123 2.33 -9.95 14.41
N ASN A 124 2.89 -10.56 15.44
CA ASN A 124 2.50 -11.89 15.89
C ASN A 124 2.57 -12.94 14.76
N GLU A 125 1.46 -13.59 14.41
CA GLU A 125 1.31 -14.55 13.32
C GLU A 125 0.48 -14.02 12.15
N GLU A 126 0.47 -12.71 11.96
CA GLU A 126 -0.27 -12.05 10.90
C GLU A 126 0.41 -12.25 9.54
N HIS A 127 -0.41 -12.27 8.48
CA HIS A 127 0.08 -12.43 7.12
C HIS A 127 -0.47 -11.34 6.22
N ILE A 128 0.42 -10.56 5.60
CA ILE A 128 0.06 -9.51 4.63
C ILE A 128 0.73 -9.82 3.29
N ASP A 129 -0.05 -9.78 2.21
CA ASP A 129 0.40 -10.14 0.88
C ASP A 129 -0.04 -9.06 -0.14
N HIS A 130 0.92 -8.34 -0.70
CA HIS A 130 0.69 -7.31 -1.72
C HIS A 130 1.25 -7.75 -3.06
N HIS A 131 0.36 -7.77 -4.07
CA HIS A 131 0.73 -7.99 -5.45
C HIS A 131 0.34 -6.76 -6.27
N THR A 132 1.27 -6.31 -7.09
CA THR A 132 1.03 -5.20 -8.01
C THR A 132 1.44 -5.59 -9.42
N THR A 133 0.66 -5.20 -10.40
CA THR A 133 0.99 -5.31 -11.81
C THR A 133 0.67 -3.97 -12.48
N ILE A 134 1.68 -3.33 -13.08
CA ILE A 134 1.51 -2.10 -13.84
C ILE A 134 1.88 -2.37 -15.28
N GLU A 135 0.90 -2.27 -16.17
CA GLU A 135 1.03 -2.47 -17.60
C GLU A 135 1.22 -1.11 -18.30
N HIS A 136 2.44 -0.79 -18.72
CA HIS A 136 2.73 0.36 -19.58
C HIS A 136 2.45 -0.02 -21.03
N MET A 137 1.30 0.37 -21.55
CA MET A 137 0.85 -0.03 -22.89
C MET A 137 1.17 1.00 -23.98
N LYS A 138 1.38 2.27 -23.61
CA LYS A 138 1.60 3.38 -24.50
C LYS A 138 2.74 4.29 -24.05
N ASN A 139 3.23 5.11 -24.96
CA ASN A 139 4.38 5.98 -24.74
C ASN A 139 4.13 7.12 -23.75
N ASN A 140 5.20 7.67 -23.18
CA ASN A 140 5.22 8.78 -22.23
C ASN A 140 4.40 8.51 -20.96
N CYS A 141 4.26 7.26 -20.53
CA CYS A 141 3.63 6.91 -19.27
C CYS A 141 4.67 6.84 -18.16
N THR A 142 4.26 7.22 -16.94
CA THR A 142 5.11 7.16 -15.77
C THR A 142 4.45 6.33 -14.67
N SER A 143 5.27 5.62 -13.89
CA SER A 143 4.79 4.96 -12.68
C SER A 143 5.82 5.05 -11.56
N ASN A 144 5.33 5.21 -10.34
CA ASN A 144 6.16 5.17 -9.15
C ASN A 144 5.47 4.30 -8.09
N GLU A 145 6.16 3.26 -7.69
CA GLU A 145 5.71 2.32 -6.69
C GLU A 145 6.58 2.42 -5.45
N HIS A 146 5.99 2.77 -4.31
CA HIS A 146 6.71 2.91 -3.06
C HIS A 146 5.96 2.22 -1.92
N TYR A 147 6.43 1.03 -1.56
CA TYR A 147 5.88 0.22 -0.48
C TYR A 147 6.84 0.13 0.69
N LYS A 148 6.30 0.31 1.91
CA LYS A 148 7.04 0.15 3.16
C LYS A 148 6.35 -0.83 4.09
N GLY A 149 7.14 -1.76 4.66
CA GLY A 149 6.66 -2.73 5.63
C GLY A 149 7.33 -2.58 6.99
N ILE A 150 6.58 -2.83 8.06
CA ILE A 150 7.10 -3.02 9.41
C ILE A 150 6.57 -4.35 9.93
N LEU A 151 7.47 -5.27 10.27
CA LEU A 151 7.13 -6.62 10.69
C LEU A 151 7.73 -6.93 12.06
N GLY A 152 6.91 -7.52 12.95
CA GLY A 152 7.34 -7.98 14.27
C GLY A 152 6.80 -9.36 14.63
N GLY A 153 7.28 -9.96 15.72
CA GLY A 153 6.88 -11.30 16.15
C GLY A 153 7.24 -12.36 15.10
N LYS A 154 6.27 -13.19 14.72
CA LYS A 154 6.37 -14.22 13.66
C LYS A 154 5.59 -13.86 12.41
N ALA A 155 5.40 -12.59 12.17
CA ALA A 155 4.63 -12.10 11.04
C ALA A 155 5.29 -12.47 9.71
N VAL A 156 4.45 -12.71 8.70
CA VAL A 156 4.91 -12.96 7.34
C VAL A 156 4.32 -11.88 6.43
N ALA A 157 5.16 -11.26 5.61
CA ALA A 157 4.66 -10.41 4.53
C ALA A 157 5.22 -10.84 3.18
N VAL A 158 4.47 -10.54 2.14
CA VAL A 158 4.85 -10.73 0.74
C VAL A 158 4.65 -9.41 0.00
N PHE A 159 5.63 -9.03 -0.77
CA PHE A 159 5.51 -8.00 -1.79
C PHE A 159 5.97 -8.58 -3.13
N ASN A 160 5.06 -8.64 -4.09
CA ASN A 160 5.36 -9.06 -5.45
C ASN A 160 4.90 -7.97 -6.41
N GLY A 161 5.84 -7.19 -6.93
CA GLY A 161 5.55 -6.09 -7.83
C GLY A 161 6.09 -6.34 -9.22
N ARG A 162 5.22 -6.29 -10.22
CA ARG A 162 5.59 -6.45 -11.63
C ARG A 162 5.29 -5.18 -12.41
N ILE A 163 6.30 -4.64 -13.09
CA ILE A 163 6.15 -3.60 -14.10
C ILE A 163 6.39 -4.21 -15.46
N HIS A 164 5.39 -4.15 -16.33
CA HIS A 164 5.47 -4.67 -17.69
C HIS A 164 5.41 -3.51 -18.70
N VAL A 165 6.47 -3.35 -19.46
CA VAL A 165 6.62 -2.29 -20.46
C VAL A 165 6.50 -2.89 -21.86
N HIS A 166 5.38 -2.62 -22.53
CA HIS A 166 5.09 -3.13 -23.87
C HIS A 166 5.99 -2.49 -24.93
N PRO A 167 6.17 -3.11 -26.12
CA PRO A 167 7.05 -2.57 -27.18
C PRO A 167 6.71 -1.14 -27.61
N ASP A 168 5.43 -0.77 -27.62
CA ASP A 168 4.95 0.57 -27.99
C ASP A 168 5.14 1.61 -26.86
N ALA A 169 5.48 1.19 -25.64
CA ALA A 169 5.56 2.05 -24.46
C ALA A 169 6.92 2.77 -24.36
N GLN A 170 7.33 3.44 -25.44
CA GLN A 170 8.54 4.22 -25.44
C GLN A 170 8.45 5.45 -24.51
N LYS A 171 9.58 5.93 -23.98
CA LYS A 171 9.65 7.03 -23.02
C LYS A 171 8.93 6.74 -21.70
N THR A 172 8.80 5.46 -21.35
CA THR A 172 8.35 5.05 -20.02
C THR A 172 9.40 5.46 -18.97
N ASP A 173 8.93 6.03 -17.85
CA ASP A 173 9.73 6.24 -16.64
C ASP A 173 9.04 5.49 -15.49
N ALA A 174 9.68 4.42 -15.00
CA ALA A 174 9.06 3.53 -14.01
C ALA A 174 10.03 3.25 -12.85
N ILE A 175 9.56 3.51 -11.64
CA ILE A 175 10.34 3.31 -10.42
C ILE A 175 9.53 2.39 -9.48
N GLN A 176 10.18 1.35 -8.95
CA GLN A 176 9.58 0.46 -7.97
C GLN A 176 10.50 0.30 -6.77
N ASN A 177 10.03 0.65 -5.57
CA ASN A 177 10.76 0.52 -4.32
C ASN A 177 9.93 -0.21 -3.27
N ASN A 178 10.51 -1.26 -2.67
CA ASN A 178 9.96 -1.92 -1.50
C ASN A 178 10.98 -1.92 -0.36
N GLN A 179 10.65 -1.29 0.75
CA GLN A 179 11.50 -1.18 1.92
C GLN A 179 10.84 -1.88 3.11
N ASN A 180 11.60 -2.68 3.85
CA ASN A 180 11.05 -3.46 4.95
C ASN A 180 11.91 -3.32 6.19
N LEU A 181 11.25 -3.11 7.32
CA LEU A 181 11.84 -3.00 8.64
C LEU A 181 11.41 -4.22 9.48
N LEU A 182 12.35 -5.06 9.85
CA LEU A 182 12.13 -6.20 10.73
C LEU A 182 12.42 -5.79 12.17
N LEU A 183 11.46 -6.00 13.05
CA LEU A 183 11.56 -5.71 14.49
C LEU A 183 11.89 -6.95 15.33
N SER A 184 11.83 -8.14 14.73
CA SER A 184 12.14 -9.42 15.36
C SER A 184 12.85 -10.35 14.38
N ASP A 185 13.58 -11.33 14.92
CA ASP A 185 14.34 -12.30 14.12
C ASP A 185 13.44 -13.35 13.42
N ASP A 186 12.24 -13.60 13.98
CA ASP A 186 11.28 -14.56 13.43
C ASP A 186 10.35 -13.94 12.36
N ALA A 187 10.38 -12.63 12.16
CA ALA A 187 9.59 -11.96 11.12
C ALA A 187 10.17 -12.25 9.73
N ILE A 188 9.29 -12.54 8.76
CA ILE A 188 9.70 -12.95 7.41
C ILE A 188 9.08 -12.03 6.38
N ILE A 189 9.89 -11.53 5.45
CA ILE A 189 9.43 -10.84 4.25
C ILE A 189 9.92 -11.55 2.98
N HIS A 190 8.99 -11.82 2.08
CA HIS A 190 9.29 -12.24 0.72
C HIS A 190 9.06 -11.06 -0.22
N THR A 191 10.14 -10.44 -0.70
CA THR A 191 10.05 -9.31 -1.63
C THR A 191 10.58 -9.70 -3.00
N LYS A 192 9.76 -9.51 -4.03
CA LYS A 192 10.08 -9.85 -5.42
C LYS A 192 9.67 -8.68 -6.34
N PRO A 193 10.52 -7.68 -6.53
CA PRO A 193 10.32 -6.70 -7.59
C PRO A 193 10.72 -7.31 -8.95
N GLU A 194 9.92 -7.06 -9.99
CA GLU A 194 10.06 -7.68 -11.30
C GLU A 194 9.84 -6.64 -12.41
N LEU A 195 10.78 -6.57 -13.37
CA LEU A 195 10.70 -5.70 -14.55
C LEU A 195 10.71 -6.56 -15.80
N GLU A 196 9.67 -6.45 -16.62
CA GLU A 196 9.57 -7.04 -17.95
C GLU A 196 9.55 -5.92 -18.98
N ILE A 197 10.67 -5.67 -19.67
CA ILE A 197 10.83 -4.49 -20.51
C ILE A 197 11.03 -4.92 -21.95
N TYR A 198 10.11 -4.50 -22.82
CA TYR A 198 10.11 -4.79 -24.24
C TYR A 198 10.22 -3.55 -25.14
N ALA A 199 10.50 -2.38 -24.54
CA ALA A 199 10.76 -1.12 -25.22
C ALA A 199 12.22 -0.68 -24.98
N ASP A 200 12.81 0.05 -25.94
CA ASP A 200 14.24 0.38 -25.93
C ASP A 200 14.55 1.72 -25.22
N ASP A 201 13.71 2.74 -25.42
CA ASP A 201 13.93 4.09 -24.91
C ASP A 201 13.11 4.34 -23.65
N VAL A 202 13.58 3.76 -22.54
CA VAL A 202 12.89 3.80 -21.25
C VAL A 202 13.86 4.00 -20.08
N LYS A 203 13.32 4.45 -18.93
CA LYS A 203 14.00 4.50 -17.64
C LYS A 203 13.22 3.68 -16.65
N CYS A 204 13.72 2.48 -16.34
CA CYS A 204 13.06 1.59 -15.40
C CYS A 204 14.04 1.13 -14.34
N THR A 205 13.66 1.31 -13.08
CA THR A 205 14.47 0.91 -11.94
C THR A 205 13.63 0.23 -10.88
N HIS A 206 14.22 -0.73 -10.18
CA HIS A 206 13.61 -1.29 -8.99
C HIS A 206 14.61 -1.43 -7.84
N GLY A 207 14.12 -1.45 -6.63
CA GLY A 207 14.90 -1.68 -5.43
C GLY A 207 14.09 -2.36 -4.35
N ALA A 208 14.73 -3.26 -3.61
CA ALA A 208 14.16 -3.84 -2.40
C ALA A 208 15.21 -3.81 -1.28
N THR A 209 14.77 -3.42 -0.09
CA THR A 209 15.61 -3.44 1.10
C THR A 209 14.91 -4.14 2.24
N VAL A 210 15.68 -4.90 2.99
CA VAL A 210 15.26 -5.52 4.25
C VAL A 210 16.30 -5.17 5.30
N GLY A 211 15.89 -4.58 6.39
CA GLY A 211 16.80 -4.13 7.44
C GLY A 211 16.13 -4.06 8.80
N GLN A 212 16.89 -3.61 9.77
CA GLN A 212 16.46 -3.33 11.13
C GLN A 212 16.59 -1.82 11.41
N LEU A 213 16.11 -1.37 12.57
CA LEU A 213 16.32 0.01 13.00
C LEU A 213 17.83 0.33 13.07
N ASP A 214 18.21 1.51 12.57
CA ASP A 214 19.61 1.92 12.58
C ASP A 214 20.12 2.13 14.03
N ASP A 215 21.06 1.27 14.44
CA ASP A 215 21.67 1.32 15.78
C ASP A 215 22.34 2.66 16.09
N LYS A 216 22.91 3.33 15.08
CA LYS A 216 23.53 4.64 15.27
C LYS A 216 22.47 5.71 15.54
N ALA A 217 21.36 5.68 14.82
CA ALA A 217 20.24 6.57 15.05
C ALA A 217 19.61 6.29 16.43
N MET A 218 19.43 5.01 16.80
CA MET A 218 18.97 4.60 18.12
C MET A 218 19.89 5.12 19.24
N PHE A 219 21.19 4.93 19.09
CA PHE A 219 22.19 5.41 20.05
C PHE A 219 22.16 6.94 20.18
N TYR A 220 22.10 7.66 19.05
CA TYR A 220 22.03 9.11 19.04
C TYR A 220 20.81 9.66 19.79
N LEU A 221 19.63 9.09 19.54
CA LEU A 221 18.40 9.50 20.20
C LEU A 221 18.42 9.20 21.71
N ARG A 222 18.94 8.04 22.10
CA ARG A 222 19.12 7.68 23.52
C ARG A 222 20.12 8.59 24.22
N ALA A 223 21.19 8.96 23.56
CA ALA A 223 22.18 9.91 24.09
C ALA A 223 21.59 11.33 24.29
N ARG A 224 20.45 11.64 23.65
CA ARG A 224 19.68 12.88 23.84
C ARG A 224 18.56 12.77 24.87
N GLY A 225 18.48 11.67 25.62
CA GLY A 225 17.57 11.49 26.73
C GLY A 225 16.25 10.76 26.41
N LEU A 226 16.10 10.23 25.21
CA LEU A 226 14.97 9.33 24.91
C LEU A 226 15.26 7.95 25.49
N ASP A 227 14.24 7.32 26.07
CA ASP A 227 14.29 5.89 26.37
C ASP A 227 14.30 5.05 25.10
N THR A 228 14.53 3.76 25.21
CA THR A 228 14.61 2.85 24.06
C THR A 228 13.32 2.84 23.26
N ASP A 229 12.17 2.82 23.92
CA ASP A 229 10.87 2.80 23.26
C ASP A 229 10.54 4.13 22.59
N GLY A 230 10.87 5.24 23.19
CA GLY A 230 10.70 6.58 22.60
C GLY A 230 11.54 6.76 21.37
N ALA A 231 12.81 6.30 21.41
CA ALA A 231 13.71 6.35 20.25
C ALA A 231 13.19 5.45 19.10
N ARG A 232 12.77 4.23 19.42
CA ARG A 232 12.19 3.29 18.45
C ARG A 232 10.94 3.87 17.80
N ARG A 233 9.99 4.37 18.58
CA ARG A 233 8.75 5.00 18.06
C ARG A 233 9.03 6.20 17.18
N LEU A 234 10.02 7.03 17.54
CA LEU A 234 10.39 8.19 16.73
C LEU A 234 10.95 7.80 15.37
N LEU A 235 11.81 6.77 15.31
CA LEU A 235 12.34 6.25 14.05
C LEU A 235 11.26 5.60 13.20
N MET A 236 10.38 4.79 13.80
CA MET A 236 9.25 4.21 13.07
C MET A 236 8.30 5.29 12.55
N ARG A 237 8.01 6.33 13.34
CA ARG A 237 7.20 7.48 12.89
C ARG A 237 7.82 8.19 11.68
N ALA A 238 9.12 8.43 11.69
CA ALA A 238 9.81 9.02 10.55
C ALA A 238 9.72 8.10 9.32
N TYR A 239 9.90 6.79 9.51
CA TYR A 239 9.83 5.79 8.46
C TYR A 239 8.46 5.73 7.76
N VAL A 240 7.36 5.76 8.53
CA VAL A 240 5.99 5.72 7.98
C VAL A 240 5.56 7.08 7.42
N GLY A 241 6.10 8.17 7.97
CA GLY A 241 5.81 9.53 7.54
C GLY A 241 6.04 9.74 6.05
N GLU A 242 7.09 9.15 5.48
CA GLU A 242 7.42 9.28 4.06
C GLU A 242 6.29 8.81 3.11
N ILE A 243 5.46 7.86 3.54
CA ILE A 243 4.28 7.42 2.76
C ILE A 243 3.08 8.29 3.05
N ILE A 244 2.83 8.61 4.32
CA ILE A 244 1.62 9.34 4.74
C ILE A 244 1.66 10.78 4.23
N GLU A 245 2.83 11.42 4.21
CA GLU A 245 3.01 12.80 3.74
C GLU A 245 2.72 12.99 2.24
N LYS A 246 2.65 11.90 1.48
CA LYS A 246 2.25 11.93 0.07
C LYS A 246 0.73 12.11 -0.15
N ILE A 247 -0.09 11.94 0.87
CA ILE A 247 -1.54 12.18 0.78
C ILE A 247 -1.79 13.68 0.60
N SER A 248 -2.56 14.05 -0.42
CA SER A 248 -2.76 15.45 -0.80
C SER A 248 -3.72 16.21 0.14
N ASP A 249 -4.80 15.56 0.62
CA ASP A 249 -5.76 16.17 1.55
C ASP A 249 -5.22 16.16 2.99
N ASP A 250 -5.02 17.36 3.55
CA ASP A 250 -4.46 17.55 4.90
C ASP A 250 -5.27 16.86 6.00
N ARG A 251 -6.60 16.79 5.87
CA ARG A 251 -7.48 16.17 6.89
C ARG A 251 -7.29 14.66 6.86
N ILE A 252 -7.26 14.05 5.67
CA ILE A 252 -7.03 12.61 5.52
C ILE A 252 -5.62 12.28 5.98
N ARG A 253 -4.62 13.07 5.58
CA ARG A 253 -3.22 12.86 5.99
C ARG A 253 -3.05 12.89 7.51
N ASN A 254 -3.64 13.86 8.20
CA ASN A 254 -3.57 13.95 9.66
C ASN A 254 -4.32 12.81 10.33
N GLU A 255 -5.52 12.45 9.85
CA GLU A 255 -6.28 11.30 10.34
C GLU A 255 -5.48 10.00 10.18
N MET A 256 -4.85 9.79 9.04
CA MET A 256 -4.00 8.62 8.77
C MET A 256 -2.75 8.59 9.66
N MET A 257 -2.11 9.74 9.87
CA MET A 257 -0.95 9.82 10.77
C MET A 257 -1.32 9.39 12.18
N ASP A 258 -2.44 9.88 12.72
CA ASP A 258 -2.89 9.53 14.08
C ASP A 258 -3.21 8.03 14.18
N ILE A 259 -3.94 7.47 13.22
CA ILE A 259 -4.31 6.05 13.19
C ILE A 259 -3.04 5.18 13.10
N VAL A 260 -2.14 5.49 12.18
CA VAL A 260 -0.93 4.71 11.93
C VAL A 260 -0.01 4.74 13.17
N ILE A 261 0.21 5.91 13.77
CA ILE A 261 1.06 6.02 14.98
C ILE A 261 0.47 5.22 16.14
N ALA A 262 -0.85 5.25 16.31
CA ALA A 262 -1.52 4.50 17.38
C ALA A 262 -1.39 2.96 17.21
N LYS A 263 -1.17 2.49 15.98
CA LYS A 263 -1.06 1.08 15.61
C LYS A 263 0.39 0.60 15.45
N LEU A 264 1.37 1.50 15.53
CA LEU A 264 2.78 1.09 15.46
C LEU A 264 3.10 0.02 16.52
N PRO A 265 3.84 -1.04 16.15
CA PRO A 265 4.22 -2.09 17.08
C PRO A 265 4.94 -1.52 18.30
N LYS A 266 4.51 -1.94 19.49
CA LYS A 266 5.27 -1.68 20.72
C LYS A 266 6.47 -2.61 20.71
N GLY A 267 7.62 -2.16 21.19
CA GLY A 267 8.80 -3.01 21.32
C GLY A 267 8.47 -4.23 22.18
N GLU A 268 9.04 -5.39 21.81
CA GLU A 268 9.10 -6.53 22.73
C GLU A 268 9.98 -6.11 23.90
N GLU A 269 9.47 -6.34 25.12
CA GLU A 269 10.22 -6.18 26.37
C GLU A 269 11.34 -7.24 26.51
#